data_de7d56b9b735aedd7f7bb7fca15093fb
#
_entry.id   de7d56b9b735aedd7f7bb7fca15093fb
#
_cell.length_a   1.000
_cell.length_b   1.000
_cell.length_c   1.000
_cell.angle_alpha   90.00
_cell.angle_beta   90.00
_cell.angle_gamma   90.00
#
_symmetry.space_group_name_H-M   'P 1'
#
loop_
_entity.id
_entity.type
_entity.pdbx_description
1 polymer ?
#
loop_
_entity_poly.entity_id
_entity_poly.type
_entity_poly.pdbx_seq_one_letter_code
_entity_poly.pdbx_strand_id
1 'polypeptide(L)'
;MPALRYDPKRYYLYDEMTAFLKDAAKAFPRLAHLRSIGKSHEGRDLWLMEMTNSATGPAEDKPGFWIDGNTHATELCGSAASLYTIWHALTRYGKDDDVTRLLDERVLYVLPRVSPDGAEYVLRTGEYIRSSTRMWPIEEKKDGLHPADINGDGEILQMRVEDPLGEWKVSTKDRRLMVKRTPDDRKGPFYRIYREGRFENFDGFHQEVAPSPFGLDLNRQFPYDWMPEHKQGGAGPFPLSEPETRAVVAFMTSRKNITGVMTYHTFGGVLLRPYSNHPDTKIPNLDLAIFKALGKRGEEVLGVPCKSVYHDFRYDANEVIHGVFDDWCYDHLGAHAFTLELWSIATKAGVKVTDFIAFYKDRSEKDDLRILRWQDRHLGGKGFVRWRPFKHPQIGKVELGGWRMLFTWSNPPPKFLPEECKKAMRFTFAHAAAGPRLRIRRFVCEELGNGLAKVTLHLANEGYLPTNVSQLALDHKVVRPVEVVLDLPPKAELLIGKKKTEVGHLAGAASTACEDWVNSAFFGGTSKEQERRLEWLVRGRGRIGVAVKSERAGTVRAETRAGRR
;
A
#
# COMPACT_ATOMS: atom_id res chain seq x y z
N MET A 1 13.30 15.69 22.88
CA MET A 1 12.96 14.35 22.36
C MET A 1 14.25 13.70 21.89
N PRO A 2 14.48 12.42 22.14
CA PRO A 2 15.65 11.73 21.62
C PRO A 2 15.68 11.80 20.09
N ALA A 3 16.88 12.01 19.52
CA ALA A 3 17.04 12.08 18.08
C ALA A 3 16.96 10.65 17.49
N LEU A 4 15.85 10.32 16.83
CA LEU A 4 15.74 9.08 16.06
C LEU A 4 16.59 9.20 14.80
N ARG A 5 17.65 8.40 14.70
CA ARG A 5 18.54 8.38 13.54
C ARG A 5 17.87 7.64 12.37
N TYR A 6 17.73 8.32 11.25
CA TYR A 6 17.20 7.77 10.01
C TYR A 6 17.81 8.51 8.82
N ASP A 7 18.31 7.77 7.86
CA ASP A 7 18.78 8.34 6.59
C ASP A 7 17.77 8.03 5.47
N PRO A 8 16.98 9.01 5.01
CA PRO A 8 15.96 8.81 4.00
C PRO A 8 16.53 8.52 2.59
N LYS A 9 17.84 8.55 2.40
CA LYS A 9 18.52 8.26 1.13
C LYS A 9 19.05 6.82 1.06
N ARG A 10 18.73 5.97 2.04
CA ARG A 10 19.22 4.59 2.10
C ARG A 10 18.11 3.57 1.95
N TYR A 11 18.46 2.47 1.31
CA TYR A 11 17.72 1.22 1.36
C TYR A 11 18.33 0.37 2.47
N TYR A 12 17.53 0.01 3.46
CA TYR A 12 17.99 -0.66 4.68
C TYR A 12 18.00 -2.18 4.49
N LEU A 13 19.07 -2.84 4.94
CA LEU A 13 19.07 -4.29 5.16
C LEU A 13 18.10 -4.65 6.30
N TYR A 14 17.76 -5.93 6.41
CA TYR A 14 16.78 -6.38 7.40
C TYR A 14 17.19 -6.03 8.84
N ASP A 15 18.45 -6.27 9.20
CA ASP A 15 18.96 -5.98 10.55
C ASP A 15 18.99 -4.48 10.85
N GLU A 16 19.35 -3.65 9.86
CA GLU A 16 19.35 -2.19 9.98
C GLU A 16 17.92 -1.66 10.16
N MET A 17 16.95 -2.19 9.38
CA MET A 17 15.54 -1.88 9.51
C MET A 17 15.02 -2.28 10.90
N THR A 18 15.36 -3.49 11.36
CA THR A 18 14.96 -4.01 12.68
C THR A 18 15.51 -3.13 13.80
N ALA A 19 16.78 -2.72 13.71
CA ALA A 19 17.39 -1.81 14.67
C ALA A 19 16.66 -0.46 14.72
N PHE A 20 16.40 0.16 13.54
CA PHE A 20 15.63 1.40 13.45
C PHE A 20 14.23 1.28 14.10
N LEU A 21 13.50 0.20 13.84
CA LEU A 21 12.16 -0.01 14.40
C LEU A 21 12.19 -0.17 15.92
N LYS A 22 13.16 -0.90 16.46
CA LYS A 22 13.37 -1.06 17.91
C LYS A 22 13.75 0.29 18.57
N ASP A 23 14.63 1.06 17.94
CA ASP A 23 15.02 2.38 18.41
C ASP A 23 13.84 3.36 18.40
N ALA A 24 13.00 3.31 17.36
CA ALA A 24 11.80 4.13 17.25
C ALA A 24 10.81 3.82 18.39
N ALA A 25 10.50 2.55 18.63
CA ALA A 25 9.63 2.15 19.73
C ALA A 25 10.17 2.55 21.10
N LYS A 26 11.48 2.39 21.33
CA LYS A 26 12.15 2.79 22.56
C LYS A 26 12.15 4.31 22.76
N ALA A 27 12.35 5.07 21.69
CA ALA A 27 12.41 6.54 21.76
C ALA A 27 11.04 7.19 21.95
N PHE A 28 9.97 6.55 21.47
CA PHE A 28 8.60 7.09 21.47
C PHE A 28 7.58 6.11 22.08
N PRO A 29 7.74 5.63 23.33
CA PRO A 29 6.95 4.54 23.91
C PRO A 29 5.44 4.85 24.04
N ARG A 30 5.03 6.13 23.99
CA ARG A 30 3.63 6.53 23.99
C ARG A 30 3.01 6.56 22.59
N LEU A 31 3.82 6.55 21.54
CA LEU A 31 3.39 6.74 20.15
C LEU A 31 3.65 5.53 19.27
N ALA A 32 4.58 4.67 19.63
CA ALA A 32 5.07 3.59 18.81
C ALA A 32 5.17 2.27 19.59
N HIS A 33 4.52 1.24 19.06
CA HIS A 33 4.49 -0.10 19.63
C HIS A 33 4.93 -1.11 18.57
N LEU A 34 6.10 -1.72 18.76
CA LEU A 34 6.66 -2.69 17.83
C LEU A 34 6.25 -4.10 18.23
N ARG A 35 5.76 -4.89 17.27
CA ARG A 35 5.48 -6.32 17.44
C ARG A 35 5.82 -7.11 16.19
N SER A 36 6.13 -8.39 16.34
CA SER A 36 6.11 -9.34 15.24
C SER A 36 4.70 -9.87 15.06
N ILE A 37 4.19 -9.87 13.83
CA ILE A 37 2.88 -10.46 13.49
C ILE A 37 3.00 -11.89 12.96
N GLY A 38 4.23 -12.37 12.74
CA GLY A 38 4.54 -13.71 12.26
C GLY A 38 5.99 -13.82 11.83
N LYS A 39 6.31 -14.94 11.21
CA LYS A 39 7.63 -15.23 10.65
C LYS A 39 7.51 -15.42 9.13
N SER A 40 8.55 -15.02 8.39
CA SER A 40 8.71 -15.33 6.98
C SER A 40 9.12 -16.78 6.76
N HIS A 41 9.22 -17.18 5.50
CA HIS A 41 9.70 -18.51 5.10
C HIS A 41 11.07 -18.86 5.73
N GLU A 42 12.03 -17.96 5.75
CA GLU A 42 13.35 -18.13 6.37
C GLU A 42 13.38 -17.78 7.87
N GLY A 43 12.23 -17.55 8.50
CA GLY A 43 12.13 -17.31 9.94
C GLY A 43 12.38 -15.89 10.41
N ARG A 44 12.48 -14.89 9.51
CA ARG A 44 12.57 -13.47 9.88
C ARG A 44 11.25 -12.97 10.44
N ASP A 45 11.30 -12.08 11.44
CA ASP A 45 10.10 -11.43 11.99
C ASP A 45 9.44 -10.51 10.97
N LEU A 46 8.12 -10.60 10.88
CA LEU A 46 7.29 -9.64 10.17
C LEU A 46 6.99 -8.49 11.13
N TRP A 47 7.86 -7.48 11.14
CA TRP A 47 7.77 -6.36 12.07
C TRP A 47 6.66 -5.41 11.72
N LEU A 48 5.68 -5.25 12.62
CA LEU A 48 4.62 -4.27 12.54
C LEU A 48 4.84 -3.17 13.59
N MET A 49 4.82 -1.92 13.13
CA MET A 49 4.80 -0.74 13.99
C MET A 49 3.35 -0.23 14.12
N GLU A 50 2.78 -0.32 15.30
CA GLU A 50 1.51 0.30 15.66
C GLU A 50 1.79 1.70 16.18
N MET A 51 1.25 2.73 15.48
CA MET A 51 1.50 4.13 15.84
C MET A 51 0.20 4.83 16.21
N THR A 52 0.11 5.28 17.44
CA THR A 52 -1.00 6.08 17.99
C THR A 52 -0.56 6.70 19.31
N ASN A 53 -1.15 7.82 19.72
CA ASN A 53 -0.94 8.34 21.08
C ASN A 53 -1.79 7.52 22.08
N SER A 54 -1.12 6.67 22.86
CA SER A 54 -1.78 5.84 23.89
C SER A 54 -2.44 6.65 25.01
N ALA A 55 -2.02 7.91 25.21
CA ALA A 55 -2.64 8.78 26.21
C ALA A 55 -4.05 9.26 25.81
N THR A 56 -4.41 9.21 24.53
CA THR A 56 -5.74 9.59 24.03
C THR A 56 -6.70 8.39 23.86
N GLY A 57 -6.26 7.20 24.26
CA GLY A 57 -7.04 5.96 24.27
C GLY A 57 -6.29 4.80 23.59
N PRO A 58 -6.77 3.56 23.79
CA PRO A 58 -6.15 2.38 23.21
C PRO A 58 -6.36 2.34 21.67
N ALA A 59 -5.47 1.61 20.98
CA ALA A 59 -5.47 1.53 19.52
C ALA A 59 -6.79 0.95 18.95
N GLU A 60 -7.37 -0.03 19.62
CA GLU A 60 -8.64 -0.68 19.23
C GLU A 60 -9.86 0.23 19.35
N ASP A 61 -9.80 1.28 20.17
CA ASP A 61 -10.85 2.28 20.34
C ASP A 61 -10.72 3.45 19.33
N LYS A 62 -9.82 3.36 18.34
CA LYS A 62 -9.58 4.39 17.33
C LYS A 62 -9.73 3.83 15.92
N PRO A 63 -10.15 4.63 14.93
CA PRO A 63 -10.09 4.23 13.53
C PRO A 63 -8.67 3.83 13.13
N GLY A 64 -8.53 2.67 12.52
CA GLY A 64 -7.25 2.13 12.09
C GLY A 64 -6.99 2.35 10.60
N PHE A 65 -5.72 2.44 10.23
CA PHE A 65 -5.27 2.53 8.84
C PHE A 65 -4.06 1.62 8.63
N TRP A 66 -4.13 0.77 7.61
CA TRP A 66 -3.06 -0.16 7.26
C TRP A 66 -2.12 0.42 6.22
N ILE A 67 -0.81 0.20 6.42
CA ILE A 67 0.26 0.62 5.51
C ILE A 67 1.25 -0.52 5.39
N ASP A 68 1.54 -0.95 4.18
CA ASP A 68 2.62 -1.91 3.94
C ASP A 68 3.45 -1.56 2.70
N GLY A 69 4.53 -2.29 2.53
CA GLY A 69 5.36 -2.19 1.34
C GLY A 69 6.24 -3.42 1.15
N ASN A 70 6.86 -3.49 -0.03
CA ASN A 70 7.80 -4.54 -0.37
C ASN A 70 7.19 -5.96 -0.33
N THR A 71 5.97 -6.07 -0.81
CA THR A 71 5.33 -7.36 -1.11
C THR A 71 6.11 -8.09 -2.19
N HIS A 72 6.57 -7.37 -3.20
CA HIS A 72 7.52 -7.88 -4.19
C HIS A 72 8.95 -7.51 -3.78
N ALA A 73 9.83 -8.48 -3.88
CA ALA A 73 11.19 -8.43 -3.32
C ALA A 73 12.03 -7.25 -3.84
N THR A 74 11.94 -6.94 -5.14
CA THR A 74 12.69 -5.86 -5.79
C THR A 74 12.13 -4.46 -5.56
N GLU A 75 10.95 -4.33 -4.95
CA GLU A 75 10.25 -3.06 -4.78
C GLU A 75 10.63 -2.37 -3.45
N LEU A 76 11.92 -2.15 -3.29
CA LEU A 76 12.54 -1.67 -2.05
C LEU A 76 12.08 -0.27 -1.62
N CYS A 77 11.61 0.55 -2.57
CA CYS A 77 11.07 1.87 -2.29
C CYS A 77 9.82 1.81 -1.40
N GLY A 78 9.00 0.75 -1.50
CA GLY A 78 7.85 0.53 -0.63
C GLY A 78 8.24 0.41 0.85
N SER A 79 9.28 -0.38 1.13
CA SER A 79 9.86 -0.47 2.48
C SER A 79 10.40 0.89 2.95
N ALA A 80 11.13 1.61 2.10
CA ALA A 80 11.67 2.92 2.43
C ALA A 80 10.57 3.97 2.70
N ALA A 81 9.47 3.97 1.94
CA ALA A 81 8.31 4.84 2.16
C ALA A 81 7.62 4.56 3.49
N SER A 82 7.49 3.29 3.86
CA SER A 82 6.95 2.86 5.15
C SER A 82 7.83 3.31 6.32
N LEU A 83 9.15 3.14 6.22
CA LEU A 83 10.11 3.61 7.24
C LEU A 83 10.13 5.15 7.34
N TYR A 84 10.06 5.84 6.21
CA TYR A 84 9.93 7.30 6.18
C TYR A 84 8.66 7.78 6.88
N THR A 85 7.54 7.09 6.66
CA THR A 85 6.26 7.37 7.29
C THR A 85 6.36 7.24 8.82
N ILE A 86 6.98 6.16 9.32
CA ILE A 86 7.22 5.96 10.76
C ILE A 86 8.10 7.10 11.32
N TRP A 87 9.24 7.34 10.69
CA TRP A 87 10.17 8.39 11.15
C TRP A 87 9.50 9.76 11.17
N HIS A 88 8.80 10.14 10.11
CA HIS A 88 8.14 11.43 9.99
C HIS A 88 7.04 11.59 11.05
N ALA A 89 6.15 10.63 11.18
CA ALA A 89 5.06 10.67 12.15
C ALA A 89 5.58 10.87 13.58
N LEU A 90 6.57 10.09 14.00
CA LEU A 90 7.11 10.14 15.35
C LEU A 90 7.89 11.43 15.65
N THR A 91 8.69 11.92 14.69
CA THR A 91 9.52 13.11 14.89
C THR A 91 8.77 14.43 14.70
N ARG A 92 7.60 14.41 14.06
CA ARG A 92 6.74 15.57 13.83
C ARG A 92 5.58 15.68 14.81
N TYR A 93 5.26 14.63 15.55
CA TYR A 93 4.26 14.69 16.61
C TYR A 93 4.56 15.81 17.60
N GLY A 94 3.55 16.63 17.94
CA GLY A 94 3.68 17.81 18.78
C GLY A 94 4.38 19.02 18.13
N LYS A 95 4.68 18.94 16.80
CA LYS A 95 5.29 20.03 16.01
C LYS A 95 4.53 20.34 14.73
N ASP A 96 3.74 19.37 14.25
CA ASP A 96 2.88 19.45 13.09
C ASP A 96 1.49 19.06 13.57
N ASP A 97 0.53 19.98 13.43
CA ASP A 97 -0.82 19.82 13.96
C ASP A 97 -1.59 18.68 13.28
N ASP A 98 -1.36 18.47 11.97
CA ASP A 98 -2.03 17.40 11.23
C ASP A 98 -1.50 16.03 11.66
N VAL A 99 -0.18 15.89 11.85
CA VAL A 99 0.44 14.66 12.36
C VAL A 99 0.01 14.40 13.81
N THR A 100 -0.03 15.43 14.63
CA THR A 100 -0.44 15.32 16.04
C THR A 100 -1.88 14.84 16.14
N ARG A 101 -2.80 15.50 15.43
CA ARG A 101 -4.21 15.10 15.35
C ARG A 101 -4.39 13.69 14.81
N LEU A 102 -3.62 13.33 13.77
CA LEU A 102 -3.70 11.98 13.17
C LEU A 102 -3.38 10.90 14.20
N LEU A 103 -2.29 11.04 14.96
CA LEU A 103 -1.90 10.04 15.98
C LEU A 103 -2.74 10.12 17.26
N ASP A 104 -3.33 11.26 17.59
CA ASP A 104 -4.26 11.39 18.71
C ASP A 104 -5.61 10.71 18.45
N GLU A 105 -6.09 10.76 17.21
CA GLU A 105 -7.43 10.30 16.85
C GLU A 105 -7.45 8.94 16.13
N ARG A 106 -6.32 8.42 15.66
CA ARG A 106 -6.22 7.22 14.83
C ARG A 106 -5.07 6.31 15.26
N VAL A 107 -5.10 5.10 14.74
CA VAL A 107 -3.96 4.18 14.77
C VAL A 107 -3.49 3.85 13.36
N LEU A 108 -2.18 3.95 13.13
CA LEU A 108 -1.54 3.50 11.90
C LEU A 108 -0.83 2.17 12.18
N TYR A 109 -1.18 1.15 11.42
CA TYR A 109 -0.54 -0.17 11.42
C TYR A 109 0.43 -0.22 10.25
N VAL A 110 1.72 -0.16 10.49
CA VAL A 110 2.75 -0.09 9.44
C VAL A 110 3.59 -1.35 9.44
N LEU A 111 3.51 -2.11 8.34
CA LEU A 111 4.35 -3.27 8.04
C LEU A 111 5.37 -2.88 6.95
N PRO A 112 6.59 -2.47 7.29
CA PRO A 112 7.53 -1.90 6.31
C PRO A 112 7.96 -2.89 5.22
N ARG A 113 7.88 -4.20 5.49
CA ARG A 113 8.40 -5.23 4.57
C ARG A 113 7.60 -6.51 4.70
N VAL A 114 6.75 -6.78 3.71
CA VAL A 114 5.92 -8.00 3.64
C VAL A 114 6.78 -9.20 3.27
N SER A 115 7.73 -9.04 2.32
CA SER A 115 8.66 -10.08 1.88
C SER A 115 10.09 -9.81 2.37
N PRO A 116 10.40 -10.07 3.66
CA PRO A 116 11.73 -9.75 4.20
C PRO A 116 12.84 -10.62 3.62
N ASP A 117 12.57 -11.88 3.32
CA ASP A 117 13.55 -12.82 2.77
C ASP A 117 13.92 -12.42 1.34
N GLY A 118 12.92 -12.18 0.51
CA GLY A 118 13.12 -11.75 -0.87
C GLY A 118 13.84 -10.41 -0.96
N ALA A 119 13.46 -9.43 -0.15
CA ALA A 119 14.10 -8.12 -0.14
C ALA A 119 15.57 -8.20 0.29
N GLU A 120 15.88 -9.02 1.30
CA GLU A 120 17.24 -9.24 1.76
C GLU A 120 18.08 -9.94 0.68
N TYR A 121 17.50 -10.95 0.01
CA TYR A 121 18.12 -11.62 -1.10
C TYR A 121 18.50 -10.64 -2.23
N VAL A 122 17.53 -9.81 -2.67
CA VAL A 122 17.75 -8.79 -3.71
C VAL A 122 18.81 -7.77 -3.32
N LEU A 123 18.77 -7.27 -2.07
CA LEU A 123 19.73 -6.28 -1.58
C LEU A 123 21.17 -6.82 -1.51
N ARG A 124 21.34 -8.11 -1.25
CA ARG A 124 22.66 -8.74 -1.12
C ARG A 124 23.22 -9.26 -2.43
N THR A 125 22.36 -9.73 -3.32
CA THR A 125 22.80 -10.39 -4.56
C THR A 125 22.64 -9.53 -5.80
N GLY A 126 21.74 -8.54 -5.78
CA GLY A 126 21.35 -7.81 -7.00
C GLY A 126 20.46 -8.63 -7.95
N GLU A 127 20.17 -9.90 -7.62
CA GLU A 127 19.33 -10.76 -8.43
C GLU A 127 17.85 -10.41 -8.28
N TYR A 128 17.13 -10.41 -9.40
CA TYR A 128 15.68 -10.19 -9.40
C TYR A 128 14.96 -11.47 -8.99
N ILE A 129 14.13 -11.39 -7.94
CA ILE A 129 13.10 -12.37 -7.63
C ILE A 129 11.77 -11.66 -7.38
N ARG A 130 10.66 -12.36 -7.59
CA ARG A 130 9.34 -11.71 -7.49
C ARG A 130 8.98 -11.38 -6.05
N SER A 131 8.96 -12.37 -5.16
CA SER A 131 8.57 -12.18 -3.76
C SER A 131 9.39 -13.07 -2.81
N SER A 132 8.96 -14.30 -2.59
CA SER A 132 9.54 -15.24 -1.63
C SER A 132 10.79 -15.92 -2.18
N THR A 133 11.70 -16.30 -1.28
CA THR A 133 12.84 -17.18 -1.57
C THR A 133 12.47 -18.66 -1.57
N ARG A 134 11.22 -19.03 -1.26
CA ARG A 134 10.72 -20.38 -1.42
C ARG A 134 10.61 -20.74 -2.89
N MET A 135 11.21 -21.84 -3.29
CA MET A 135 11.11 -22.35 -4.67
C MET A 135 9.67 -22.80 -4.96
N TRP A 136 9.12 -22.34 -6.08
CA TRP A 136 7.80 -22.67 -6.60
C TRP A 136 7.59 -22.09 -8.01
N PRO A 137 6.91 -22.76 -8.95
CA PRO A 137 6.48 -24.17 -8.94
C PRO A 137 7.62 -25.15 -9.24
N ILE A 138 8.82 -24.63 -9.45
CA ILE A 138 10.04 -25.38 -9.79
C ILE A 138 10.84 -25.56 -8.49
N GLU A 139 11.02 -26.79 -8.06
CA GLU A 139 11.68 -27.12 -6.78
C GLU A 139 13.20 -27.28 -6.90
N GLU A 140 13.75 -27.20 -8.11
CA GLU A 140 15.18 -27.33 -8.40
C GLU A 140 15.63 -26.34 -9.49
N LYS A 141 16.92 -26.04 -9.52
CA LYS A 141 17.49 -25.28 -10.64
C LYS A 141 17.36 -26.09 -11.94
N LYS A 142 16.89 -25.45 -12.99
CA LYS A 142 16.80 -26.04 -14.34
C LYS A 142 18.03 -25.64 -15.17
N ASP A 143 18.29 -26.40 -16.22
CA ASP A 143 19.33 -26.08 -17.20
C ASP A 143 19.06 -24.73 -17.87
N GLY A 144 20.12 -24.05 -18.29
CA GLY A 144 20.04 -22.76 -18.95
C GLY A 144 20.78 -21.63 -18.24
N LEU A 145 20.60 -20.42 -18.70
CA LEU A 145 21.25 -19.22 -18.17
C LEU A 145 20.60 -18.77 -16.86
N HIS A 146 21.38 -18.74 -15.78
CA HIS A 146 21.03 -18.15 -14.50
C HIS A 146 21.76 -16.83 -14.29
N PRO A 147 21.07 -15.81 -13.71
CA PRO A 147 21.70 -14.53 -13.38
C PRO A 147 22.87 -14.73 -12.40
N ALA A 148 23.99 -14.09 -12.68
CA ALA A 148 25.17 -14.08 -11.81
C ALA A 148 26.09 -12.92 -12.18
N ASP A 149 26.75 -12.31 -11.21
CA ASP A 149 27.89 -11.42 -11.44
C ASP A 149 29.08 -12.27 -11.93
N ILE A 150 29.38 -12.21 -13.23
CA ILE A 150 30.43 -13.04 -13.83
C ILE A 150 31.75 -12.31 -13.96
N ASN A 151 31.75 -10.99 -13.81
CA ASN A 151 32.94 -10.16 -13.91
C ASN A 151 33.50 -9.73 -12.54
N GLY A 152 32.75 -9.97 -11.46
CA GLY A 152 33.14 -9.69 -10.08
C GLY A 152 33.03 -8.21 -9.68
N ASP A 153 32.23 -7.41 -10.39
CA ASP A 153 32.07 -5.98 -10.10
C ASP A 153 30.98 -5.67 -9.05
N GLY A 154 30.27 -6.70 -8.58
CA GLY A 154 29.21 -6.60 -7.57
C GLY A 154 27.84 -6.26 -8.16
N GLU A 155 27.67 -6.24 -9.48
CA GLU A 155 26.42 -5.93 -10.16
C GLU A 155 26.03 -7.05 -11.15
N ILE A 156 24.76 -7.36 -11.28
CA ILE A 156 24.24 -8.22 -12.34
C ILE A 156 23.59 -7.31 -13.39
N LEU A 157 24.32 -7.03 -14.46
CA LEU A 157 23.88 -6.14 -15.53
C LEU A 157 23.22 -6.90 -16.68
N GLN A 158 23.24 -6.30 -17.88
CA GLN A 158 22.86 -6.95 -19.12
C GLN A 158 24.10 -7.47 -19.84
N MET A 159 23.91 -8.56 -20.55
CA MET A 159 24.91 -9.16 -21.44
C MET A 159 24.32 -9.18 -22.85
N ARG A 160 25.04 -8.58 -23.82
CA ARG A 160 24.66 -8.68 -25.23
C ARG A 160 25.64 -9.58 -25.96
N VAL A 161 25.08 -10.50 -26.72
CA VAL A 161 25.82 -11.52 -27.52
C VAL A 161 25.56 -11.26 -28.98
N GLU A 162 26.61 -11.11 -29.78
CA GLU A 162 26.46 -11.00 -31.23
C GLU A 162 25.94 -12.32 -31.81
N ASP A 163 24.81 -12.25 -32.49
CA ASP A 163 24.12 -13.40 -33.09
C ASP A 163 23.39 -12.94 -34.36
N PRO A 164 23.63 -13.57 -35.52
CA PRO A 164 22.89 -13.24 -36.75
C PRO A 164 21.36 -13.37 -36.61
N LEU A 165 20.89 -14.20 -35.69
CA LEU A 165 19.45 -14.39 -35.38
C LEU A 165 18.94 -13.45 -34.28
N GLY A 166 19.83 -12.59 -33.72
CA GLY A 166 19.48 -11.67 -32.65
C GLY A 166 18.39 -10.69 -33.05
N GLU A 167 17.53 -10.34 -32.11
CA GLU A 167 16.39 -9.44 -32.28
C GLU A 167 16.77 -7.96 -32.16
N TRP A 168 17.99 -7.67 -31.74
CA TRP A 168 18.45 -6.33 -31.41
C TRP A 168 19.60 -5.85 -32.29
N LYS A 169 19.64 -4.53 -32.50
CA LYS A 169 20.77 -3.83 -33.11
C LYS A 169 21.16 -2.61 -32.28
N VAL A 170 22.36 -2.13 -32.43
CA VAL A 170 22.85 -0.90 -31.80
C VAL A 170 22.11 0.31 -32.42
N SER A 171 21.58 1.20 -31.61
CA SER A 171 21.00 2.45 -32.07
C SER A 171 22.01 3.31 -32.80
N THR A 172 21.61 3.89 -33.93
CA THR A 172 22.42 4.87 -34.69
C THR A 172 22.47 6.25 -34.02
N LYS A 173 21.54 6.53 -33.08
CA LYS A 173 21.43 7.83 -32.38
C LYS A 173 22.25 7.88 -31.10
N ASP A 174 22.36 6.76 -30.38
CA ASP A 174 23.22 6.61 -29.21
C ASP A 174 23.63 5.14 -29.06
N ARG A 175 24.93 4.85 -29.20
CA ARG A 175 25.47 3.49 -29.21
C ARG A 175 25.28 2.72 -27.88
N ARG A 176 24.85 3.38 -26.83
CA ARG A 176 24.47 2.73 -25.56
C ARG A 176 23.16 1.98 -25.68
N LEU A 177 22.22 2.48 -26.48
CA LEU A 177 20.90 1.89 -26.64
C LEU A 177 20.89 0.73 -27.62
N MET A 178 20.12 -0.26 -27.29
CA MET A 178 19.75 -1.36 -28.17
C MET A 178 18.31 -1.15 -28.63
N VAL A 179 18.06 -1.31 -29.91
CA VAL A 179 16.73 -1.18 -30.53
C VAL A 179 16.37 -2.47 -31.26
N LYS A 180 15.08 -2.80 -31.30
CA LYS A 180 14.61 -3.98 -32.02
C LYS A 180 14.87 -3.84 -33.52
N ARG A 181 15.16 -4.97 -34.18
CA ARG A 181 15.28 -5.04 -35.63
C ARG A 181 13.93 -4.74 -36.29
N THR A 182 14.03 -4.12 -37.46
CA THR A 182 12.90 -3.94 -38.37
C THR A 182 13.01 -4.90 -39.56
N PRO A 183 11.93 -5.15 -40.34
CA PRO A 183 12.01 -6.00 -41.54
C PRO A 183 13.06 -5.57 -42.56
N ASP A 184 13.44 -4.28 -42.56
CA ASP A 184 14.43 -3.73 -43.49
C ASP A 184 15.89 -3.96 -43.05
N ASP A 185 16.13 -4.42 -41.81
CA ASP A 185 17.46 -4.68 -41.28
C ASP A 185 18.01 -6.00 -41.80
N ARG A 186 18.74 -5.92 -42.90
CA ARG A 186 19.33 -7.08 -43.59
C ARG A 186 20.79 -7.35 -43.25
N LYS A 187 21.51 -6.37 -42.64
CA LYS A 187 22.93 -6.47 -42.35
C LYS A 187 23.19 -6.16 -40.88
N GLY A 188 23.89 -7.07 -40.18
CA GLY A 188 24.30 -6.93 -38.77
C GLY A 188 25.43 -5.91 -38.55
N PRO A 189 25.99 -5.88 -37.36
CA PRO A 189 25.81 -6.89 -36.31
C PRO A 189 24.46 -6.83 -35.60
N PHE A 190 23.91 -8.01 -35.32
CA PHE A 190 22.71 -8.19 -34.52
C PHE A 190 23.03 -8.86 -33.18
N TYR A 191 22.17 -8.72 -32.18
CA TYR A 191 22.48 -9.15 -30.83
C TYR A 191 21.24 -9.82 -30.18
N ARG A 192 21.54 -10.81 -29.33
CA ARG A 192 20.64 -11.22 -28.24
C ARG A 192 21.03 -10.49 -26.97
N ILE A 193 20.05 -10.17 -26.14
CA ILE A 193 20.27 -9.51 -24.86
C ILE A 193 19.78 -10.42 -23.76
N TYR A 194 20.67 -10.74 -22.84
CA TYR A 194 20.44 -11.54 -21.66
C TYR A 194 20.70 -10.71 -20.40
N ARG A 195 20.29 -11.22 -19.25
CA ARG A 195 20.91 -10.81 -18.00
C ARG A 195 22.30 -11.43 -17.92
N GLU A 196 23.24 -10.73 -17.31
CA GLU A 196 24.54 -11.25 -16.97
C GLU A 196 24.40 -12.52 -16.13
N GLY A 197 25.12 -13.61 -16.47
CA GLY A 197 24.90 -14.89 -15.81
C GLY A 197 25.76 -16.02 -16.30
N ARG A 198 25.52 -17.22 -15.81
CA ARG A 198 26.18 -18.48 -16.17
C ARG A 198 25.17 -19.53 -16.58
N PHE A 199 25.53 -20.36 -17.52
CA PHE A 199 24.70 -21.50 -17.94
C PHE A 199 24.95 -22.69 -17.00
N GLU A 200 23.87 -23.24 -16.47
CA GLU A 200 23.87 -24.54 -15.81
C GLU A 200 23.76 -25.62 -16.88
N ASN A 201 24.59 -26.67 -16.80
CA ASN A 201 24.66 -27.80 -17.73
C ASN A 201 24.69 -27.40 -19.22
N PHE A 202 25.55 -26.40 -19.55
CA PHE A 202 25.66 -25.87 -20.92
C PHE A 202 26.11 -26.95 -21.90
N ASP A 203 25.32 -27.24 -22.90
CA ASP A 203 25.62 -28.22 -23.95
C ASP A 203 26.56 -27.72 -25.06
N GLY A 204 27.01 -26.45 -24.97
CA GLY A 204 27.85 -25.81 -25.97
C GLY A 204 27.10 -25.16 -27.13
N PHE A 205 25.79 -25.26 -27.16
CA PHE A 205 24.97 -24.82 -28.30
C PHE A 205 23.76 -23.98 -27.93
N HIS A 206 22.88 -24.46 -27.04
CA HIS A 206 21.62 -23.79 -26.70
C HIS A 206 21.83 -22.72 -25.63
N GLN A 207 21.44 -21.48 -25.95
CA GLN A 207 21.53 -20.32 -25.05
C GLN A 207 20.16 -19.93 -24.52
N GLU A 208 19.47 -20.85 -23.87
CA GLU A 208 18.17 -20.59 -23.28
C GLU A 208 18.29 -20.02 -21.86
N VAL A 209 17.36 -19.14 -21.48
CA VAL A 209 17.28 -18.62 -20.12
C VAL A 209 16.54 -19.63 -19.25
N ALA A 210 17.16 -20.03 -18.16
CA ALA A 210 16.53 -20.92 -17.19
C ALA A 210 15.29 -20.23 -16.55
N PRO A 211 14.20 -20.95 -16.34
CA PRO A 211 13.08 -20.41 -15.58
C PRO A 211 13.51 -20.16 -14.12
N SER A 212 13.06 -19.03 -13.56
CA SER A 212 13.37 -18.74 -12.15
C SER A 212 12.70 -19.77 -11.22
N PRO A 213 13.42 -20.34 -10.27
CA PRO A 213 12.81 -21.20 -9.26
C PRO A 213 11.97 -20.40 -8.24
N PHE A 214 12.09 -19.08 -8.20
CA PHE A 214 11.40 -18.17 -7.26
C PHE A 214 10.18 -17.52 -7.91
N GLY A 215 9.21 -18.33 -8.32
CA GLY A 215 8.03 -17.87 -9.05
C GLY A 215 6.86 -17.40 -8.19
N LEU A 216 6.92 -17.54 -6.85
CA LEU A 216 5.84 -17.08 -5.98
C LEU A 216 5.62 -15.58 -6.04
N ASP A 217 4.37 -15.18 -6.16
CA ASP A 217 3.90 -13.80 -6.05
C ASP A 217 2.97 -13.66 -4.84
N LEU A 218 3.46 -13.03 -3.76
CA LEU A 218 2.66 -12.84 -2.55
C LEU A 218 1.41 -12.00 -2.80
N ASN A 219 1.36 -11.23 -3.90
CA ASN A 219 0.18 -10.48 -4.32
C ASN A 219 -0.72 -11.27 -5.31
N ARG A 220 -0.69 -12.60 -5.23
CA ARG A 220 -1.59 -13.52 -5.95
C ARG A 220 -2.18 -14.58 -5.01
N GLN A 221 -2.02 -14.43 -3.71
CA GLN A 221 -2.35 -15.45 -2.72
C GLN A 221 -3.52 -15.10 -1.82
N PHE A 222 -4.09 -13.90 -1.96
CA PHE A 222 -5.20 -13.48 -1.10
C PHE A 222 -6.51 -14.20 -1.47
N PRO A 223 -7.38 -14.50 -0.47
CA PRO A 223 -8.52 -15.41 -0.67
C PRO A 223 -9.60 -14.88 -1.64
N TYR A 224 -9.71 -13.56 -1.81
CA TYR A 224 -10.68 -13.02 -2.75
C TYR A 224 -10.29 -13.39 -4.18
N ASP A 225 -11.18 -14.10 -4.87
CA ASP A 225 -11.02 -14.52 -6.26
C ASP A 225 -9.69 -15.23 -6.57
N TRP A 226 -9.14 -15.96 -5.58
CA TRP A 226 -7.92 -16.73 -5.80
C TRP A 226 -8.11 -17.80 -6.88
N MET A 227 -7.13 -17.95 -7.75
CA MET A 227 -7.09 -18.96 -8.79
C MET A 227 -5.82 -19.82 -8.68
N PRO A 228 -5.91 -21.14 -9.05
CA PRO A 228 -4.74 -22.02 -8.97
C PRO A 228 -3.65 -21.64 -9.97
N GLU A 229 -2.44 -22.12 -9.73
CA GLU A 229 -1.21 -21.77 -10.43
C GLU A 229 -1.32 -21.81 -11.98
N HIS A 230 -2.05 -22.78 -12.54
CA HIS A 230 -2.23 -22.90 -13.99
C HIS A 230 -3.13 -21.82 -14.61
N LYS A 231 -3.88 -21.06 -13.78
CA LYS A 231 -4.71 -19.91 -14.20
C LYS A 231 -4.10 -18.59 -13.79
N GLN A 232 -3.39 -18.59 -12.67
CA GLN A 232 -2.73 -17.40 -12.13
C GLN A 232 -1.32 -17.78 -11.68
N GLY A 233 -0.31 -17.50 -12.50
CA GLY A 233 1.08 -17.75 -12.13
C GLY A 233 1.48 -17.04 -10.85
N GLY A 234 2.23 -17.72 -9.99
CA GLY A 234 2.69 -17.23 -8.69
C GLY A 234 1.67 -17.37 -7.55
N ALA A 235 0.50 -17.94 -7.81
CA ALA A 235 -0.57 -18.08 -6.82
C ALA A 235 -0.24 -19.07 -5.68
N GLY A 236 0.73 -19.94 -5.89
CA GLY A 236 1.08 -20.98 -4.94
C GLY A 236 0.11 -22.15 -4.95
N PRO A 237 0.31 -23.16 -4.08
CA PRO A 237 -0.49 -24.39 -4.08
C PRO A 237 -1.93 -24.20 -3.57
N PHE A 238 -2.19 -23.18 -2.74
CA PHE A 238 -3.50 -22.82 -2.20
C PHE A 238 -3.47 -21.37 -1.68
N PRO A 239 -4.63 -20.73 -1.50
CA PRO A 239 -4.67 -19.34 -1.00
C PRO A 239 -4.01 -19.25 0.38
N LEU A 240 -3.21 -18.21 0.58
CA LEU A 240 -2.41 -18.00 1.80
C LEU A 240 -1.42 -19.17 2.09
N SER A 241 -0.85 -19.77 1.06
CA SER A 241 0.16 -20.80 1.22
C SER A 241 1.44 -20.31 1.91
N GLU A 242 1.73 -19.02 1.79
CA GLU A 242 2.93 -18.43 2.37
C GLU A 242 2.70 -17.89 3.79
N PRO A 243 3.67 -18.05 4.70
CA PRO A 243 3.52 -17.60 6.08
C PRO A 243 3.35 -16.08 6.19
N GLU A 244 3.94 -15.31 5.27
CA GLU A 244 3.85 -13.87 5.21
C GLU A 244 2.40 -13.42 4.98
N THR A 245 1.75 -13.95 3.96
CA THR A 245 0.35 -13.60 3.63
C THR A 245 -0.63 -14.08 4.70
N ARG A 246 -0.39 -15.26 5.30
CA ARG A 246 -1.17 -15.73 6.46
C ARG A 246 -1.07 -14.78 7.64
N ALA A 247 0.14 -14.32 7.97
CA ALA A 247 0.36 -13.41 9.08
C ALA A 247 -0.35 -12.05 8.86
N VAL A 248 -0.26 -11.50 7.64
CA VAL A 248 -0.97 -10.26 7.27
C VAL A 248 -2.48 -10.44 7.42
N VAL A 249 -3.05 -11.48 6.83
CA VAL A 249 -4.50 -11.74 6.89
C VAL A 249 -4.96 -11.99 8.33
N ALA A 250 -4.24 -12.80 9.11
CA ALA A 250 -4.56 -13.09 10.50
C ALA A 250 -4.56 -11.80 11.36
N PHE A 251 -3.56 -10.94 11.19
CA PHE A 251 -3.52 -9.66 11.90
C PHE A 251 -4.67 -8.76 11.47
N MET A 252 -4.86 -8.50 10.18
CA MET A 252 -5.86 -7.56 9.68
C MET A 252 -7.29 -7.99 10.02
N THR A 253 -7.61 -9.29 9.93
CA THR A 253 -8.93 -9.81 10.31
C THR A 253 -9.19 -9.73 11.82
N SER A 254 -8.14 -9.72 12.65
CA SER A 254 -8.26 -9.48 14.09
C SER A 254 -8.52 -8.02 14.45
N ARG A 255 -8.36 -7.07 13.52
CA ARG A 255 -8.48 -5.63 13.72
C ARG A 255 -9.73 -5.08 13.02
N LYS A 256 -10.86 -5.06 13.75
CA LYS A 256 -12.15 -4.58 13.21
C LYS A 256 -12.18 -3.08 12.90
N ASN A 257 -11.18 -2.34 13.36
CA ASN A 257 -11.10 -0.88 13.24
C ASN A 257 -10.40 -0.38 11.95
N ILE A 258 -9.88 -1.24 11.08
CA ILE A 258 -9.20 -0.83 9.83
C ILE A 258 -10.23 -0.21 8.87
N THR A 259 -9.99 1.06 8.48
CA THR A 259 -10.89 1.86 7.63
C THR A 259 -10.36 2.08 6.22
N GLY A 260 -9.06 1.94 6.02
CA GLY A 260 -8.41 2.12 4.73
C GLY A 260 -7.04 1.48 4.69
N VAL A 261 -6.53 1.29 3.48
CA VAL A 261 -5.30 0.57 3.19
C VAL A 261 -4.48 1.30 2.14
N MET A 262 -3.18 1.37 2.37
CA MET A 262 -2.19 1.81 1.40
C MET A 262 -1.09 0.76 1.30
N THR A 263 -0.97 0.12 0.14
CA THR A 263 0.14 -0.79 -0.16
C THR A 263 1.09 -0.14 -1.16
N TYR A 264 2.40 -0.12 -0.83
CA TYR A 264 3.42 0.51 -1.63
C TYR A 264 4.13 -0.51 -2.51
N HIS A 265 4.05 -0.27 -3.80
CA HIS A 265 4.70 -1.02 -4.86
C HIS A 265 5.66 -0.15 -5.67
N THR A 266 6.38 -0.74 -6.58
CA THR A 266 7.11 -0.08 -7.66
C THR A 266 7.04 -0.98 -8.90
N PHE A 267 7.15 -0.45 -10.04
CA PHE A 267 7.31 0.90 -10.55
C PHE A 267 6.23 1.23 -11.57
N GLY A 268 6.02 2.51 -11.83
CA GLY A 268 5.04 2.92 -12.85
C GLY A 268 4.70 4.39 -12.70
N GLY A 269 4.65 4.88 -11.46
CA GLY A 269 4.18 6.22 -11.17
C GLY A 269 2.68 6.31 -11.39
N VAL A 270 1.90 5.44 -10.74
CA VAL A 270 0.44 5.39 -10.84
C VAL A 270 -0.16 4.96 -9.50
N LEU A 271 -1.30 5.54 -9.17
CA LEU A 271 -2.13 5.11 -8.05
C LEU A 271 -3.22 4.18 -8.57
N LEU A 272 -3.28 2.96 -8.08
CA LEU A 272 -4.23 1.93 -8.52
C LEU A 272 -5.33 1.73 -7.49
N ARG A 273 -6.53 1.41 -7.96
CA ARG A 273 -7.69 1.04 -7.15
C ARG A 273 -8.35 -0.23 -7.65
N PRO A 274 -9.06 -0.96 -6.80
CA PRO A 274 -9.87 -2.12 -7.18
C PRO A 274 -10.94 -1.79 -8.26
N TYR A 275 -11.49 -2.82 -8.90
CA TYR A 275 -11.09 -4.22 -8.82
C TYR A 275 -10.06 -4.56 -9.90
N SER A 276 -9.33 -5.66 -9.69
CA SER A 276 -8.41 -6.21 -10.69
C SER A 276 -9.11 -7.15 -11.65
N ASN A 277 -10.19 -7.80 -11.20
CA ASN A 277 -10.93 -8.86 -11.91
C ASN A 277 -12.30 -8.43 -12.43
N HIS A 278 -12.82 -7.27 -12.00
CA HIS A 278 -14.16 -6.79 -12.36
C HIS A 278 -14.18 -5.31 -12.79
N PRO A 279 -15.12 -4.94 -13.71
CA PRO A 279 -15.32 -3.56 -14.10
C PRO A 279 -15.95 -2.72 -12.96
N ASP A 280 -15.81 -1.41 -13.04
CA ASP A 280 -16.37 -0.42 -12.11
C ASP A 280 -17.88 -0.62 -11.82
N THR A 281 -18.62 -1.20 -12.76
CA THR A 281 -20.06 -1.48 -12.59
C THR A 281 -20.38 -2.51 -11.51
N LYS A 282 -19.37 -3.21 -10.99
CA LYS A 282 -19.50 -4.14 -9.85
C LYS A 282 -19.23 -3.50 -8.50
N ILE A 283 -18.75 -2.27 -8.48
CA ILE A 283 -18.54 -1.50 -7.25
C ILE A 283 -19.81 -0.72 -6.92
N PRO A 284 -20.34 -0.75 -5.68
CA PRO A 284 -21.44 0.09 -5.27
C PRO A 284 -21.19 1.57 -5.60
N ASN A 285 -22.20 2.29 -6.06
CA ASN A 285 -22.05 3.65 -6.59
C ASN A 285 -21.37 4.61 -5.62
N LEU A 286 -21.75 4.58 -4.33
CA LEU A 286 -21.13 5.43 -3.32
C LEU A 286 -19.65 5.07 -3.10
N ASP A 287 -19.34 3.78 -3.02
CA ASP A 287 -17.95 3.31 -2.83
C ASP A 287 -17.09 3.72 -4.02
N LEU A 288 -17.60 3.57 -5.26
CA LEU A 288 -16.90 4.01 -6.47
C LEU A 288 -16.67 5.53 -6.47
N ALA A 289 -17.68 6.30 -6.07
CA ALA A 289 -17.56 7.75 -5.95
C ALA A 289 -16.49 8.15 -4.91
N ILE A 290 -16.43 7.44 -3.79
CA ILE A 290 -15.41 7.63 -2.75
C ILE A 290 -14.01 7.27 -3.29
N PHE A 291 -13.86 6.12 -3.98
CA PHE A 291 -12.59 5.76 -4.62
C PHE A 291 -12.12 6.84 -5.59
N LYS A 292 -13.02 7.36 -6.43
CA LYS A 292 -12.70 8.44 -7.38
C LYS A 292 -12.31 9.74 -6.67
N ALA A 293 -13.01 10.13 -5.60
CA ALA A 293 -12.71 11.33 -4.84
C ALA A 293 -11.36 11.25 -4.11
N LEU A 294 -11.10 10.12 -3.43
CA LEU A 294 -9.80 9.85 -2.79
C LEU A 294 -8.69 9.73 -3.83
N GLY A 295 -8.95 9.06 -4.97
CA GLY A 295 -8.02 8.94 -6.08
C GLY A 295 -7.63 10.30 -6.67
N LYS A 296 -8.60 11.19 -6.88
CA LYS A 296 -8.35 12.57 -7.33
C LYS A 296 -7.45 13.33 -6.33
N ARG A 297 -7.72 13.17 -5.03
CA ARG A 297 -6.83 13.72 -4.00
C ARG A 297 -5.42 13.13 -4.07
N GLY A 298 -5.32 11.84 -4.38
CA GLY A 298 -4.05 11.16 -4.66
C GLY A 298 -3.31 11.79 -5.83
N GLU A 299 -3.98 12.02 -6.96
CA GLU A 299 -3.39 12.69 -8.13
C GLU A 299 -2.79 14.06 -7.79
N GLU A 300 -3.52 14.87 -7.00
CA GLU A 300 -3.06 16.20 -6.57
C GLU A 300 -1.81 16.14 -5.69
N VAL A 301 -1.73 15.17 -4.78
CA VAL A 301 -0.63 15.06 -3.79
C VAL A 301 0.59 14.37 -4.38
N LEU A 302 0.37 13.32 -5.17
CA LEU A 302 1.42 12.47 -5.72
C LEU A 302 1.97 13.01 -7.04
N GLY A 303 1.12 13.69 -7.83
CA GLY A 303 1.45 14.11 -9.19
C GLY A 303 1.48 12.94 -10.18
N VAL A 304 0.73 11.87 -9.91
CA VAL A 304 0.58 10.70 -10.77
C VAL A 304 -0.91 10.39 -10.96
N PRO A 305 -1.34 9.76 -12.08
CA PRO A 305 -2.74 9.45 -12.30
C PRO A 305 -3.26 8.36 -11.37
N CYS A 306 -4.56 8.44 -11.04
CA CYS A 306 -5.29 7.35 -10.39
C CYS A 306 -6.03 6.52 -11.44
N LYS A 307 -5.84 5.20 -11.42
CA LYS A 307 -6.33 4.26 -12.43
C LYS A 307 -7.05 3.07 -11.81
N SER A 308 -7.99 2.51 -12.54
CA SER A 308 -8.57 1.19 -12.24
C SER A 308 -7.64 0.11 -12.74
N VAL A 309 -7.37 -0.92 -11.93
CA VAL A 309 -6.56 -2.04 -12.39
C VAL A 309 -7.26 -2.73 -13.57
N TYR A 310 -8.55 -3.01 -13.45
CA TYR A 310 -9.32 -3.68 -14.50
C TYR A 310 -9.35 -2.91 -15.83
N HIS A 311 -9.53 -1.60 -15.80
CA HIS A 311 -9.68 -0.81 -17.03
C HIS A 311 -8.35 -0.37 -17.63
N ASP A 312 -7.34 -0.11 -16.81
CA ASP A 312 -6.15 0.64 -17.26
C ASP A 312 -4.82 -0.10 -17.01
N PHE A 313 -4.80 -1.24 -16.28
CA PHE A 313 -3.54 -1.85 -15.83
C PHE A 313 -3.48 -3.39 -15.99
N ARG A 314 -4.26 -3.96 -16.88
CA ARG A 314 -4.19 -5.40 -17.19
C ARG A 314 -3.00 -5.72 -18.09
N TYR A 315 -2.28 -6.80 -17.77
CA TYR A 315 -1.13 -7.25 -18.56
C TYR A 315 -1.53 -7.83 -19.93
N ASP A 316 -2.71 -8.41 -20.02
CA ASP A 316 -3.37 -8.87 -21.23
C ASP A 316 -4.83 -8.40 -21.24
N ALA A 317 -5.34 -8.02 -22.41
CA ALA A 317 -6.71 -7.56 -22.57
C ALA A 317 -7.76 -8.66 -22.28
N ASN A 318 -7.37 -9.92 -22.47
CA ASN A 318 -8.24 -11.10 -22.32
C ASN A 318 -8.12 -11.76 -20.94
N GLU A 319 -7.17 -11.29 -20.10
CA GLU A 319 -6.94 -11.85 -18.78
C GLU A 319 -7.19 -10.81 -17.69
N VAL A 320 -7.63 -11.27 -16.54
CA VAL A 320 -7.75 -10.47 -15.32
C VAL A 320 -6.76 -10.98 -14.27
N ILE A 321 -6.50 -10.16 -13.26
CA ILE A 321 -5.56 -10.49 -12.19
C ILE A 321 -6.35 -10.99 -10.98
N HIS A 322 -5.91 -12.11 -10.40
CA HIS A 322 -6.61 -12.82 -9.33
C HIS A 322 -5.80 -12.83 -8.03
N GLY A 323 -6.48 -12.96 -6.90
CA GLY A 323 -5.86 -13.19 -5.59
C GLY A 323 -4.99 -12.02 -5.08
N VAL A 324 -5.35 -10.78 -5.40
CA VAL A 324 -4.60 -9.58 -5.04
C VAL A 324 -5.03 -8.98 -3.70
N PHE A 325 -4.11 -8.28 -3.06
CA PHE A 325 -4.26 -7.75 -1.70
C PHE A 325 -5.30 -6.65 -1.58
N ASP A 326 -5.28 -5.65 -2.44
CA ASP A 326 -6.18 -4.50 -2.39
C ASP A 326 -7.64 -4.89 -2.71
N ASP A 327 -7.86 -5.81 -3.64
CA ASP A 327 -9.18 -6.38 -3.88
C ASP A 327 -9.71 -7.13 -2.65
N TRP A 328 -8.86 -7.97 -2.01
CA TRP A 328 -9.20 -8.65 -0.77
C TRP A 328 -9.53 -7.69 0.36
N CYS A 329 -8.75 -6.62 0.53
CA CYS A 329 -9.00 -5.61 1.56
C CYS A 329 -10.33 -4.90 1.36
N TYR A 330 -10.67 -4.58 0.12
CA TYR A 330 -11.94 -3.93 -0.19
C TYR A 330 -13.10 -4.91 -0.06
N ASP A 331 -13.00 -6.09 -0.65
CA ASP A 331 -14.10 -7.08 -0.65
C ASP A 331 -14.34 -7.67 0.76
N HIS A 332 -13.33 -8.29 1.37
CA HIS A 332 -13.50 -9.00 2.64
C HIS A 332 -13.55 -8.08 3.87
N LEU A 333 -12.81 -6.97 3.87
CA LEU A 333 -12.76 -6.06 5.01
C LEU A 333 -13.65 -4.83 4.83
N GLY A 334 -14.13 -4.55 3.61
CA GLY A 334 -14.86 -3.33 3.29
C GLY A 334 -14.02 -2.06 3.51
N ALA A 335 -12.72 -2.14 3.37
CA ALA A 335 -11.80 -1.01 3.53
C ALA A 335 -11.41 -0.44 2.17
N HIS A 336 -11.43 0.90 2.01
CA HIS A 336 -10.94 1.49 0.77
C HIS A 336 -9.42 1.28 0.67
N ALA A 337 -8.99 0.45 -0.29
CA ALA A 337 -7.60 0.09 -0.50
C ALA A 337 -7.06 0.71 -1.79
N PHE A 338 -5.82 1.18 -1.74
CA PHE A 338 -5.09 1.66 -2.91
C PHE A 338 -3.72 1.03 -2.96
N THR A 339 -3.28 0.69 -4.18
CA THR A 339 -1.92 0.28 -4.50
C THR A 339 -1.20 1.46 -5.16
N LEU A 340 -0.09 1.89 -4.58
CA LEU A 340 0.72 2.97 -5.13
C LEU A 340 1.99 2.42 -5.77
N GLU A 341 2.03 2.41 -7.09
CA GLU A 341 3.22 2.14 -7.89
C GLU A 341 4.15 3.36 -7.87
N LEU A 342 5.05 3.39 -6.92
CA LEU A 342 6.03 4.46 -6.74
C LEU A 342 7.00 4.53 -7.91
N TRP A 343 7.58 5.69 -8.13
CA TRP A 343 8.67 5.93 -9.05
C TRP A 343 8.38 5.61 -10.52
N SER A 344 8.71 6.54 -11.38
CA SER A 344 8.77 6.34 -12.82
C SER A 344 9.86 7.20 -13.42
N ILE A 345 10.95 6.56 -13.83
CA ILE A 345 12.02 7.26 -14.54
C ILE A 345 11.52 7.87 -15.85
N ALA A 346 10.56 7.23 -16.52
CA ALA A 346 9.95 7.72 -17.75
C ALA A 346 9.25 9.05 -17.52
N THR A 347 8.41 9.15 -16.50
CA THR A 347 7.72 10.38 -16.11
C THR A 347 8.73 11.48 -15.70
N LYS A 348 9.76 11.13 -14.93
CA LYS A 348 10.85 12.07 -14.57
C LYS A 348 11.60 12.58 -15.80
N ALA A 349 11.74 11.78 -16.84
CA ALA A 349 12.35 12.17 -18.13
C ALA A 349 11.40 12.95 -19.05
N GLY A 350 10.18 13.25 -18.62
CA GLY A 350 9.17 13.97 -19.41
C GLY A 350 8.53 13.11 -20.51
N VAL A 351 8.58 11.77 -20.36
CA VAL A 351 7.85 10.85 -21.23
C VAL A 351 6.42 10.75 -20.73
N LYS A 352 5.47 10.96 -21.64
CA LYS A 352 4.04 10.80 -21.33
C LYS A 352 3.67 9.33 -21.49
N VAL A 353 3.42 8.67 -20.36
CA VAL A 353 2.93 7.30 -20.32
C VAL A 353 1.40 7.34 -20.24
N THR A 354 0.72 6.97 -21.32
CA THR A 354 -0.75 6.93 -21.38
C THR A 354 -1.31 5.53 -21.19
N ASP A 355 -0.60 4.55 -21.68
CA ASP A 355 -0.84 3.12 -21.48
C ASP A 355 0.42 2.52 -20.84
N PHE A 356 0.32 2.14 -19.58
CA PHE A 356 1.46 1.65 -18.81
C PHE A 356 2.01 0.34 -19.38
N ILE A 357 1.12 -0.59 -19.70
CA ILE A 357 1.52 -1.92 -20.15
C ILE A 357 2.13 -1.87 -21.55
N ALA A 358 1.49 -1.17 -22.49
CA ALA A 358 2.02 -1.00 -23.83
C ALA A 358 3.37 -0.29 -23.82
N PHE A 359 3.54 0.76 -22.99
CA PHE A 359 4.80 1.47 -22.85
C PHE A 359 5.95 0.57 -22.42
N TYR A 360 5.74 -0.29 -21.41
CA TYR A 360 6.81 -1.17 -20.93
C TYR A 360 7.07 -2.37 -21.83
N LYS A 361 6.06 -2.80 -22.62
CA LYS A 361 6.22 -3.88 -23.62
C LYS A 361 6.94 -3.43 -24.90
N ASP A 362 6.65 -2.22 -25.38
CA ASP A 362 7.14 -1.74 -26.67
C ASP A 362 7.43 -0.22 -26.68
N ARG A 363 8.45 0.15 -25.95
CA ARG A 363 8.90 1.53 -25.78
C ARG A 363 9.61 2.04 -27.04
N SER A 364 9.32 3.29 -27.44
CA SER A 364 9.97 3.90 -28.60
C SER A 364 11.43 4.26 -28.33
N GLU A 365 12.30 4.19 -29.35
CA GLU A 365 13.68 4.67 -29.26
C GLU A 365 13.77 6.15 -28.82
N LYS A 366 12.78 6.98 -29.23
CA LYS A 366 12.71 8.38 -28.84
C LYS A 366 12.54 8.54 -27.32
N ASP A 367 11.76 7.68 -26.70
CA ASP A 367 11.54 7.71 -25.26
C ASP A 367 12.74 7.15 -24.51
N ASP A 368 13.36 6.09 -25.00
CA ASP A 368 14.62 5.59 -24.45
C ASP A 368 15.74 6.64 -24.48
N LEU A 369 15.84 7.40 -25.57
CA LEU A 369 16.80 8.52 -25.67
C LEU A 369 16.50 9.63 -24.66
N ARG A 370 15.21 9.93 -24.40
CA ARG A 370 14.85 10.92 -23.38
C ARG A 370 15.24 10.45 -21.99
N ILE A 371 14.97 9.19 -21.67
CA ILE A 371 15.31 8.58 -20.38
C ILE A 371 16.84 8.53 -20.21
N LEU A 372 17.56 8.15 -21.24
CA LEU A 372 19.03 8.10 -21.23
C LEU A 372 19.64 9.51 -21.01
N ARG A 373 19.13 10.54 -21.70
CA ARG A 373 19.56 11.92 -21.51
C ARG A 373 19.21 12.47 -20.14
N TRP A 374 18.08 12.07 -19.60
CA TRP A 374 17.67 12.45 -18.25
C TRP A 374 18.64 11.88 -17.21
N GLN A 375 18.98 10.58 -17.28
CA GLN A 375 19.94 9.98 -16.35
C GLN A 375 21.35 10.56 -16.51
N ASP A 376 21.79 10.89 -17.74
CA ASP A 376 23.05 11.59 -17.96
C ASP A 376 23.09 12.92 -17.19
N ARG A 377 22.02 13.70 -17.29
CA ARG A 377 21.92 15.01 -16.64
C ARG A 377 21.75 14.93 -15.13
N HIS A 378 20.89 14.05 -14.65
CA HIS A 378 20.47 14.03 -13.26
C HIS A 378 21.22 13.04 -12.39
N LEU A 379 21.80 11.99 -12.97
CA LEU A 379 22.58 10.95 -12.29
C LEU A 379 24.05 10.94 -12.68
N GLY A 380 24.49 11.87 -13.54
CA GLY A 380 25.87 11.92 -14.04
C GLY A 380 26.27 10.65 -14.82
N GLY A 381 25.31 10.05 -15.53
CA GLY A 381 25.53 8.83 -16.31
C GLY A 381 25.54 7.53 -15.48
N LYS A 382 25.36 7.59 -14.16
CA LYS A 382 25.48 6.42 -13.26
C LYS A 382 24.34 5.42 -13.37
N GLY A 383 23.22 5.77 -14.03
CA GLY A 383 22.09 4.86 -14.24
C GLY A 383 22.30 3.84 -15.36
N PHE A 384 23.34 4.03 -16.19
CA PHE A 384 23.66 3.18 -17.33
C PHE A 384 25.16 2.87 -17.38
N VAL A 385 25.51 1.60 -17.44
CA VAL A 385 26.90 1.14 -17.63
C VAL A 385 27.16 0.99 -19.12
N ARG A 386 28.25 1.60 -19.62
CA ARG A 386 28.64 1.44 -21.03
C ARG A 386 29.01 -0.01 -21.33
N TRP A 387 28.59 -0.51 -22.48
CA TRP A 387 28.94 -1.83 -22.97
C TRP A 387 30.46 -1.98 -23.04
N ARG A 388 30.98 -3.06 -22.43
CA ARG A 388 32.42 -3.39 -22.39
C ARG A 388 32.61 -4.82 -22.84
N PRO A 389 33.60 -5.09 -23.74
CA PRO A 389 33.94 -6.45 -24.13
C PRO A 389 34.29 -7.29 -22.90
N PHE A 390 33.81 -8.51 -22.89
CA PHE A 390 34.09 -9.51 -21.87
C PHE A 390 34.20 -10.89 -22.50
N LYS A 391 35.11 -11.75 -22.00
CA LYS A 391 35.22 -13.13 -22.44
C LYS A 391 34.44 -14.02 -21.49
N HIS A 392 33.21 -14.33 -21.85
CA HIS A 392 32.39 -15.24 -21.08
C HIS A 392 32.99 -16.64 -21.08
N PRO A 393 33.09 -17.34 -19.93
CA PRO A 393 33.77 -18.62 -19.82
C PRO A 393 33.17 -19.74 -20.66
N GLN A 394 31.86 -19.67 -20.98
CA GLN A 394 31.15 -20.73 -21.71
C GLN A 394 30.84 -20.37 -23.17
N ILE A 395 30.49 -19.11 -23.48
CA ILE A 395 30.03 -18.70 -24.82
C ILE A 395 30.96 -17.72 -25.54
N GLY A 396 32.12 -17.45 -24.97
CA GLY A 396 33.17 -16.66 -25.65
C GLY A 396 32.93 -15.14 -25.59
N LYS A 397 33.00 -14.45 -26.75
CA LYS A 397 32.90 -12.99 -26.80
C LYS A 397 31.48 -12.49 -26.49
N VAL A 398 31.37 -11.62 -25.52
CA VAL A 398 30.13 -10.91 -25.15
C VAL A 398 30.47 -9.45 -24.79
N GLU A 399 29.49 -8.63 -24.57
CA GLU A 399 29.67 -7.31 -23.94
C GLU A 399 28.72 -7.18 -22.73
N LEU A 400 29.29 -6.73 -21.60
CA LEU A 400 28.54 -6.47 -20.36
C LEU A 400 28.27 -4.97 -20.21
N GLY A 401 27.07 -4.60 -19.70
CA GLY A 401 26.64 -3.22 -19.52
C GLY A 401 25.14 -3.07 -19.43
N GLY A 402 24.60 -1.95 -19.90
CA GLY A 402 23.17 -1.70 -19.88
C GLY A 402 22.70 -0.91 -18.67
N TRP A 403 21.41 -0.97 -18.40
CA TRP A 403 20.77 -0.22 -17.32
C TRP A 403 21.02 -0.88 -15.95
N ARG A 404 21.29 -0.05 -14.95
CA ARG A 404 21.17 -0.46 -13.53
C ARG A 404 19.70 -0.54 -13.16
N MET A 405 19.07 -1.67 -13.49
CA MET A 405 17.62 -1.83 -13.39
C MET A 405 17.09 -1.57 -11.98
N LEU A 406 17.74 -2.14 -10.95
CA LEU A 406 17.26 -2.12 -9.57
C LEU A 406 17.12 -0.68 -9.01
N PHE A 407 18.15 0.17 -9.18
CA PHE A 407 18.20 1.53 -8.61
C PHE A 407 18.12 2.64 -9.67
N THR A 408 17.45 2.38 -10.77
CA THR A 408 17.19 3.38 -11.81
C THR A 408 15.77 3.22 -12.36
N TRP A 409 15.35 1.99 -12.67
CA TRP A 409 14.04 1.67 -13.20
C TRP A 409 13.06 1.22 -12.12
N SER A 410 13.43 0.17 -11.36
CA SER A 410 12.52 -0.41 -10.35
C SER A 410 12.41 0.46 -9.09
N ASN A 411 13.49 1.12 -8.69
CA ASN A 411 13.50 1.97 -7.51
C ASN A 411 14.17 3.32 -7.81
N PRO A 412 13.77 4.40 -7.13
CA PRO A 412 14.45 5.68 -7.25
C PRO A 412 15.91 5.59 -6.82
N PRO A 413 16.83 6.20 -7.56
CA PRO A 413 18.18 6.40 -7.03
C PRO A 413 18.15 7.14 -5.68
N PRO A 414 19.10 6.92 -4.76
CA PRO A 414 19.12 7.49 -3.41
C PRO A 414 18.83 8.99 -3.34
N LYS A 415 19.24 9.75 -4.35
CA LYS A 415 19.01 11.20 -4.46
C LYS A 415 17.51 11.56 -4.49
N PHE A 416 16.68 10.72 -5.11
CA PHE A 416 15.24 10.96 -5.32
C PHE A 416 14.35 10.25 -4.31
N LEU A 417 14.90 9.28 -3.56
CA LEU A 417 14.15 8.47 -2.61
C LEU A 417 13.38 9.29 -1.56
N PRO A 418 13.96 10.34 -0.91
CA PRO A 418 13.23 11.12 0.10
C PRO A 418 11.99 11.83 -0.44
N GLU A 419 12.06 12.32 -1.68
CA GLU A 419 10.91 13.01 -2.31
C GLU A 419 9.77 12.05 -2.60
N GLU A 420 10.07 10.86 -3.15
CA GLU A 420 9.07 9.83 -3.44
C GLU A 420 8.41 9.34 -2.12
N CYS A 421 9.21 9.04 -1.10
CA CYS A 421 8.70 8.64 0.22
C CYS A 421 7.82 9.73 0.86
N LYS A 422 8.21 11.00 0.74
CA LYS A 422 7.44 12.13 1.28
C LYS A 422 6.08 12.29 0.59
N LYS A 423 6.02 12.14 -0.72
CA LYS A 423 4.75 12.20 -1.49
C LYS A 423 3.84 11.05 -1.09
N ALA A 424 4.36 9.83 -1.06
CA ALA A 424 3.63 8.64 -0.62
C ALA A 424 3.02 8.83 0.77
N MET A 425 3.83 9.22 1.75
CA MET A 425 3.38 9.49 3.12
C MET A 425 2.28 10.57 3.17
N ARG A 426 2.42 11.68 2.43
CA ARG A 426 1.42 12.76 2.45
C ARG A 426 0.06 12.29 1.95
N PHE A 427 0.00 11.50 0.89
CA PHE A 427 -1.27 10.94 0.42
C PHE A 427 -1.81 9.90 1.42
N THR A 428 -0.95 9.05 1.97
CA THR A 428 -1.33 8.07 2.99
C THR A 428 -1.96 8.74 4.21
N PHE A 429 -1.38 9.84 4.70
CA PHE A 429 -1.97 10.60 5.81
C PHE A 429 -3.30 11.26 5.44
N ALA A 430 -3.42 11.80 4.23
CA ALA A 430 -4.69 12.35 3.74
C ALA A 430 -5.78 11.28 3.65
N HIS A 431 -5.45 10.08 3.17
CA HIS A 431 -6.38 8.96 3.10
C HIS A 431 -6.74 8.45 4.51
N ALA A 432 -5.78 8.28 5.40
CA ALA A 432 -6.03 7.90 6.79
C ALA A 432 -6.92 8.93 7.52
N ALA A 433 -6.70 10.22 7.29
CA ALA A 433 -7.50 11.30 7.88
C ALA A 433 -8.95 11.32 7.37
N ALA A 434 -9.21 10.81 6.14
CA ALA A 434 -10.55 10.75 5.56
C ALA A 434 -11.49 9.77 6.27
N GLY A 435 -11.01 8.86 7.10
CA GLY A 435 -11.84 7.91 7.85
C GLY A 435 -12.91 8.58 8.71
N PRO A 436 -13.91 7.81 9.21
CA PRO A 436 -14.98 8.35 10.02
C PRO A 436 -14.47 8.97 11.33
N ARG A 437 -15.24 9.90 11.91
CA ARG A 437 -14.88 10.64 13.12
C ARG A 437 -16.11 10.90 13.98
N LEU A 438 -16.36 10.05 14.98
CA LEU A 438 -17.44 10.26 15.92
C LEU A 438 -17.17 11.45 16.84
N ARG A 439 -18.19 12.27 17.08
CA ARG A 439 -18.19 13.37 18.05
C ARG A 439 -19.49 13.41 18.82
N ILE A 440 -19.38 13.55 20.13
CA ILE A 440 -20.51 13.93 20.99
C ILE A 440 -20.56 15.46 20.98
N ARG A 441 -21.48 16.04 20.20
CA ARG A 441 -21.66 17.49 20.08
C ARG A 441 -22.32 18.08 21.32
N ARG A 442 -23.23 17.30 21.97
CA ARG A 442 -23.91 17.72 23.17
C ARG A 442 -24.27 16.49 24.00
N PHE A 443 -24.00 16.55 25.29
CA PHE A 443 -24.52 15.59 26.27
C PHE A 443 -24.89 16.37 27.53
N VAL A 444 -26.21 16.53 27.74
CA VAL A 444 -26.75 17.40 28.79
C VAL A 444 -27.84 16.70 29.57
N CYS A 445 -27.99 17.12 30.79
CA CYS A 445 -29.03 16.70 31.70
C CYS A 445 -29.85 17.95 32.14
N GLU A 446 -31.13 17.93 31.89
CA GLU A 446 -32.09 18.97 32.24
C GLU A 446 -33.00 18.44 33.34
N GLU A 447 -33.10 19.17 34.45
CA GLU A 447 -33.93 18.80 35.58
C GLU A 447 -35.39 19.18 35.35
N LEU A 448 -36.29 18.22 35.55
CA LEU A 448 -37.73 18.39 35.39
C LEU A 448 -38.47 18.50 36.73
N GLY A 449 -37.76 18.49 37.87
CA GLY A 449 -38.35 18.47 39.21
C GLY A 449 -38.60 17.05 39.75
N ASN A 450 -38.88 16.93 41.07
CA ASN A 450 -39.18 15.66 41.75
C ASN A 450 -38.15 14.54 41.52
N GLY A 451 -36.86 14.88 41.34
CA GLY A 451 -35.80 13.94 41.08
C GLY A 451 -35.81 13.35 39.66
N LEU A 452 -36.61 13.90 38.76
CA LEU A 452 -36.65 13.55 37.34
C LEU A 452 -35.70 14.43 36.55
N ALA A 453 -34.99 13.83 35.58
CA ALA A 453 -34.10 14.53 34.67
C ALA A 453 -34.23 13.97 33.24
N LYS A 454 -34.25 14.87 32.26
CA LYS A 454 -34.15 14.55 30.84
C LYS A 454 -32.69 14.59 30.43
N VAL A 455 -32.19 13.49 29.90
CA VAL A 455 -30.81 13.38 29.36
C VAL A 455 -30.88 13.39 27.84
N THR A 456 -30.11 14.26 27.21
CA THR A 456 -30.10 14.40 25.74
C THR A 456 -28.66 14.23 25.23
N LEU A 457 -28.50 13.33 24.26
CA LEU A 457 -27.27 13.13 23.50
C LEU A 457 -27.45 13.61 22.05
N HIS A 458 -26.53 14.43 21.56
CA HIS A 458 -26.36 14.71 20.14
C HIS A 458 -25.06 14.12 19.69
N LEU A 459 -25.13 13.14 18.81
CA LEU A 459 -24.01 12.42 18.21
C LEU A 459 -23.87 12.79 16.73
N ALA A 460 -22.63 12.96 16.24
CA ALA A 460 -22.36 13.21 14.84
C ALA A 460 -21.16 12.41 14.35
N ASN A 461 -21.14 12.10 13.05
CA ASN A 461 -19.94 11.70 12.32
C ASN A 461 -19.44 12.94 11.56
N GLU A 462 -18.32 13.50 12.02
CA GLU A 462 -17.64 14.66 11.39
C GLU A 462 -16.55 14.24 10.38
N GLY A 463 -16.41 12.93 10.14
CA GLY A 463 -15.46 12.37 9.17
C GLY A 463 -15.97 12.45 7.74
N TYR A 464 -15.04 12.26 6.80
CA TYR A 464 -15.38 12.17 5.38
C TYR A 464 -16.12 10.87 5.06
N LEU A 465 -15.60 9.71 5.51
CA LEU A 465 -16.21 8.41 5.30
C LEU A 465 -17.36 8.16 6.30
N PRO A 466 -18.40 7.38 5.91
CA PRO A 466 -19.45 6.93 6.83
C PRO A 466 -18.87 5.96 7.88
N THR A 467 -19.61 5.74 8.98
CA THR A 467 -19.15 4.86 10.07
C THR A 467 -19.06 3.38 9.68
N ASN A 468 -19.71 2.96 8.61
CA ASN A 468 -19.54 1.63 7.99
C ASN A 468 -18.35 1.57 7.03
N VAL A 469 -17.78 2.70 6.64
CA VAL A 469 -16.67 2.90 5.67
C VAL A 469 -17.12 2.69 4.24
N SER A 470 -17.69 1.54 3.88
CA SER A 470 -18.14 1.21 2.53
C SER A 470 -19.52 0.56 2.55
N GLN A 471 -20.24 0.62 1.44
CA GLN A 471 -21.50 -0.12 1.26
C GLN A 471 -21.24 -1.62 1.30
N LEU A 472 -20.13 -2.05 0.71
CA LEU A 472 -19.74 -3.46 0.70
C LEU A 472 -19.55 -4.04 2.11
N ALA A 473 -19.06 -3.23 3.06
CA ALA A 473 -18.95 -3.65 4.46
C ALA A 473 -20.32 -3.95 5.10
N LEU A 474 -21.37 -3.25 4.68
CA LEU A 474 -22.75 -3.54 5.10
C LEU A 474 -23.28 -4.80 4.44
N ASP A 475 -23.11 -4.92 3.14
CA ASP A 475 -23.62 -6.05 2.34
C ASP A 475 -23.01 -7.38 2.84
N HIS A 476 -21.74 -7.38 3.19
CA HIS A 476 -21.03 -8.55 3.75
C HIS A 476 -21.16 -8.67 5.29
N LYS A 477 -21.82 -7.73 5.95
CA LYS A 477 -22.05 -7.72 7.41
C LYS A 477 -20.74 -7.81 8.23
N VAL A 478 -19.69 -7.18 7.74
CA VAL A 478 -18.37 -7.18 8.40
C VAL A 478 -18.16 -6.01 9.36
N VAL A 479 -19.18 -5.16 9.53
CA VAL A 479 -19.17 -4.02 10.45
C VAL A 479 -20.46 -3.97 11.26
N ARG A 480 -20.35 -3.69 12.56
CA ARG A 480 -21.49 -3.56 13.47
C ARG A 480 -22.05 -2.14 13.51
N PRO A 481 -23.36 -1.96 13.75
CA PRO A 481 -23.96 -0.66 13.99
C PRO A 481 -23.27 0.09 15.13
N VAL A 482 -23.36 1.41 15.11
CA VAL A 482 -22.89 2.27 16.21
C VAL A 482 -23.76 2.00 17.44
N GLU A 483 -23.10 1.72 18.56
CA GLU A 483 -23.72 1.40 19.84
C GLU A 483 -23.58 2.58 20.82
N VAL A 484 -24.68 2.95 21.47
CA VAL A 484 -24.71 3.94 22.54
C VAL A 484 -25.02 3.23 23.85
N VAL A 485 -24.16 3.39 24.85
CA VAL A 485 -24.33 2.81 26.20
C VAL A 485 -24.41 3.94 27.21
N LEU A 486 -25.56 4.03 27.88
CA LEU A 486 -25.78 4.98 28.97
C LEU A 486 -25.35 4.34 30.30
N ASP A 487 -24.53 5.04 31.06
CA ASP A 487 -24.10 4.66 32.40
C ASP A 487 -24.81 5.54 33.45
N LEU A 488 -25.48 4.89 34.37
CA LEU A 488 -26.29 5.54 35.39
C LEU A 488 -25.70 5.30 36.78
N PRO A 489 -25.83 6.27 37.71
CA PRO A 489 -25.40 6.06 39.09
C PRO A 489 -26.25 4.95 39.77
N PRO A 490 -25.72 4.23 40.77
CA PRO A 490 -26.31 2.99 41.32
C PRO A 490 -27.74 3.10 41.81
N LYS A 491 -28.19 4.30 42.21
CA LYS A 491 -29.55 4.54 42.73
C LYS A 491 -30.46 5.25 41.71
N ALA A 492 -30.04 5.40 40.46
CA ALA A 492 -30.84 6.01 39.43
C ALA A 492 -31.62 4.95 38.65
N GLU A 493 -32.85 5.30 38.33
CA GLU A 493 -33.81 4.49 37.55
C GLU A 493 -33.98 5.09 36.15
N LEU A 494 -33.90 4.25 35.12
CA LEU A 494 -34.21 4.63 33.74
C LEU A 494 -35.71 4.41 33.49
N LEU A 495 -36.43 5.50 33.31
CA LEU A 495 -37.90 5.47 33.12
C LEU A 495 -38.26 5.37 31.63
N ILE A 496 -37.58 6.12 30.78
CA ILE A 496 -37.79 6.12 29.32
C ILE A 496 -36.43 5.96 28.61
N GLY A 497 -36.43 5.18 27.55
CA GLY A 497 -35.24 4.87 26.76
C GLY A 497 -34.66 3.51 27.09
N LYS A 498 -33.47 3.22 26.53
CA LYS A 498 -32.74 1.97 26.76
C LYS A 498 -31.30 2.29 27.20
N LYS A 499 -30.75 1.51 28.14
CA LYS A 499 -29.34 1.64 28.56
C LYS A 499 -28.38 1.38 27.41
N LYS A 500 -28.73 0.47 26.51
CA LYS A 500 -27.96 0.11 25.32
C LYS A 500 -28.86 0.29 24.10
N THR A 501 -28.40 1.08 23.12
CA THR A 501 -29.13 1.41 21.89
C THR A 501 -28.23 1.33 20.69
N GLU A 502 -28.61 0.55 19.70
CA GLU A 502 -27.98 0.59 18.38
C GLU A 502 -28.64 1.71 17.56
N VAL A 503 -27.83 2.61 17.00
CA VAL A 503 -28.31 3.78 16.26
C VAL A 503 -28.09 3.68 14.75
N GLY A 504 -27.72 2.50 14.26
CA GLY A 504 -27.37 2.27 12.87
C GLY A 504 -25.99 2.83 12.53
N HIS A 505 -25.77 3.12 11.27
CA HIS A 505 -24.55 3.79 10.80
C HIS A 505 -24.85 5.28 10.56
N LEU A 506 -23.82 6.10 10.73
CA LEU A 506 -23.90 7.53 10.43
C LEU A 506 -23.18 7.78 9.10
N ALA A 507 -23.84 8.50 8.20
CA ALA A 507 -23.22 8.98 6.97
C ALA A 507 -22.00 9.85 7.26
N GLY A 508 -21.11 9.99 6.29
CA GLY A 508 -19.99 10.93 6.32
C GLY A 508 -20.20 12.05 5.31
N ALA A 509 -19.26 13.00 5.26
CA ALA A 509 -19.31 14.07 4.26
C ALA A 509 -19.26 13.53 2.81
N ALA A 510 -18.67 12.36 2.59
CA ALA A 510 -18.66 11.68 1.29
C ALA A 510 -20.06 11.35 0.77
N SER A 511 -21.02 11.04 1.65
CA SER A 511 -22.38 10.68 1.26
C SER A 511 -23.11 11.83 0.54
N THR A 512 -22.82 13.07 0.94
CA THR A 512 -23.36 14.27 0.27
C THR A 512 -22.45 14.83 -0.81
N ALA A 513 -21.12 14.76 -0.61
CA ALA A 513 -20.14 15.27 -1.58
C ALA A 513 -20.07 14.44 -2.87
N CYS A 514 -20.54 13.19 -2.83
CA CYS A 514 -20.59 12.29 -3.97
C CYS A 514 -21.98 12.22 -4.63
N GLU A 515 -22.98 12.94 -4.10
CA GLU A 515 -24.29 13.08 -4.73
C GLU A 515 -24.23 14.04 -5.92
N ASP A 516 -25.11 13.81 -6.89
CA ASP A 516 -25.28 14.73 -8.01
C ASP A 516 -25.77 16.09 -7.48
N TRP A 517 -25.00 17.15 -7.71
CA TRP A 517 -25.32 18.51 -7.26
C TRP A 517 -26.65 19.02 -7.84
N VAL A 518 -27.08 18.54 -9.00
CA VAL A 518 -28.36 18.88 -9.62
C VAL A 518 -29.50 18.42 -8.75
N ASN A 519 -29.45 17.15 -8.28
CA ASN A 519 -30.46 16.61 -7.37
C ASN A 519 -30.46 17.36 -6.03
N SER A 520 -29.30 17.67 -5.47
CA SER A 520 -29.16 18.44 -4.24
C SER A 520 -29.71 19.87 -4.37
N ALA A 521 -29.45 20.53 -5.50
CA ALA A 521 -29.91 21.90 -5.77
C ALA A 521 -31.45 21.98 -6.00
N PHE A 522 -32.04 20.98 -6.67
CA PHE A 522 -33.46 20.99 -7.02
C PHE A 522 -34.38 20.35 -5.94
N PHE A 523 -33.93 19.32 -5.26
CA PHE A 523 -34.76 18.57 -4.32
C PHE A 523 -34.44 18.83 -2.86
N GLY A 524 -33.43 19.64 -2.57
CA GLY A 524 -33.12 20.14 -1.24
C GLY A 524 -32.83 19.02 -0.25
N GLY A 525 -31.61 18.51 -0.21
CA GLY A 525 -31.24 17.45 0.70
C GLY A 525 -29.95 17.74 1.46
N THR A 526 -30.05 18.24 2.67
CA THR A 526 -28.99 18.00 3.65
C THR A 526 -29.31 16.68 4.32
N SER A 527 -28.50 15.66 4.09
CA SER A 527 -28.66 14.38 4.77
C SER A 527 -28.48 14.57 6.27
N LYS A 528 -29.57 14.48 7.04
CA LYS A 528 -29.53 14.41 8.50
C LYS A 528 -28.94 13.09 9.03
N GLU A 529 -28.53 12.21 8.14
CA GLU A 529 -28.00 10.88 8.48
C GLU A 529 -26.61 10.91 9.12
N GLN A 530 -25.91 12.05 9.07
CA GLN A 530 -24.65 12.26 9.78
C GLN A 530 -24.84 12.41 11.29
N GLU A 531 -26.06 12.65 11.77
CA GLU A 531 -26.37 12.94 13.17
C GLU A 531 -27.42 11.99 13.74
N ARG A 532 -27.35 11.78 15.04
CA ARG A 532 -28.36 11.08 15.83
C ARG A 532 -28.62 11.83 17.13
N ARG A 533 -29.89 11.92 17.51
CA ARG A 533 -30.32 12.45 18.78
C ARG A 533 -30.97 11.33 19.57
N LEU A 534 -30.57 11.14 20.83
CA LEU A 534 -31.19 10.24 21.79
C LEU A 534 -31.61 11.01 23.03
N GLU A 535 -32.71 10.56 23.61
CA GLU A 535 -33.25 11.13 24.83
C GLU A 535 -33.62 10.02 25.81
N TRP A 536 -33.40 10.27 27.07
CA TRP A 536 -33.76 9.40 28.19
C TRP A 536 -34.43 10.20 29.27
N LEU A 537 -35.36 9.57 29.99
CA LEU A 537 -35.90 10.09 31.24
C LEU A 537 -35.34 9.25 32.40
N VAL A 538 -34.67 9.90 33.32
CA VAL A 538 -34.00 9.27 34.46
C VAL A 538 -34.54 9.83 35.75
N ARG A 539 -34.79 8.96 36.74
CA ARG A 539 -35.10 9.35 38.12
C ARG A 539 -33.87 9.09 38.99
N GLY A 540 -33.40 10.08 39.71
CA GLY A 540 -32.23 9.96 40.61
C GLY A 540 -31.26 11.12 40.46
N ARG A 541 -30.21 11.08 41.28
CA ARG A 541 -29.16 12.11 41.30
C ARG A 541 -27.78 11.46 41.14
N GLY A 542 -26.88 12.17 40.52
CA GLY A 542 -25.47 11.74 40.39
C GLY A 542 -24.90 11.91 38.99
N ARG A 543 -23.74 11.33 38.77
CA ARG A 543 -23.01 11.36 37.50
C ARG A 543 -23.65 10.37 36.51
N ILE A 544 -23.96 10.84 35.33
CA ILE A 544 -24.48 10.06 34.21
C ILE A 544 -23.39 10.07 33.14
N GLY A 545 -22.95 8.90 32.69
CA GLY A 545 -21.99 8.71 31.61
C GLY A 545 -22.67 8.24 30.32
N VAL A 546 -22.03 8.50 29.20
CA VAL A 546 -22.36 7.87 27.92
C VAL A 546 -21.07 7.42 27.22
N ALA A 547 -21.11 6.20 26.68
CA ALA A 547 -20.08 5.70 25.75
C ALA A 547 -20.74 5.39 24.40
N VAL A 548 -20.18 5.95 23.35
CA VAL A 548 -20.60 5.66 21.97
C VAL A 548 -19.49 4.88 21.30
N LYS A 549 -19.79 3.68 20.82
CA LYS A 549 -18.82 2.73 20.29
C LYS A 549 -19.10 2.43 18.82
N SER A 550 -18.07 2.48 18.01
CA SER A 550 -18.09 2.05 16.62
C SER A 550 -16.80 1.32 16.30
N GLU A 551 -16.88 0.16 15.66
CA GLU A 551 -15.69 -0.60 15.25
C GLU A 551 -14.78 0.23 14.34
N ARG A 552 -15.37 1.05 13.43
CA ARG A 552 -14.62 1.81 12.41
C ARG A 552 -14.41 3.28 12.75
N ALA A 553 -15.22 3.85 13.63
CA ALA A 553 -15.14 5.27 13.99
C ALA A 553 -14.62 5.50 15.42
N GLY A 554 -14.26 4.43 16.11
CA GLY A 554 -13.71 4.45 17.44
C GLY A 554 -14.75 4.62 18.55
N THR A 555 -14.25 4.95 19.75
CA THR A 555 -15.08 5.11 20.97
C THR A 555 -14.97 6.53 21.50
N VAL A 556 -16.11 7.19 21.71
CA VAL A 556 -16.17 8.52 22.35
C VAL A 556 -17.01 8.46 23.62
N ARG A 557 -16.64 9.24 24.63
CA ARG A 557 -17.29 9.25 25.95
C ARG A 557 -17.60 10.68 26.39
N ALA A 558 -18.67 10.85 27.13
CA ALA A 558 -19.03 12.10 27.77
C ALA A 558 -19.74 11.85 29.10
N GLU A 559 -19.81 12.88 29.92
CA GLU A 559 -20.45 12.84 31.23
C GLU A 559 -21.26 14.11 31.49
N THR A 560 -22.35 13.92 32.21
CA THR A 560 -23.20 14.99 32.73
C THR A 560 -23.63 14.62 34.14
N ARG A 561 -24.42 15.48 34.79
CA ARG A 561 -24.86 15.25 36.17
C ARG A 561 -26.33 15.60 36.34
N ALA A 562 -27.09 14.70 36.95
CA ALA A 562 -28.43 14.95 37.44
C ALA A 562 -28.41 15.42 38.91
N GLY A 563 -29.13 16.46 39.24
CA GLY A 563 -29.19 17.07 40.58
C GLY A 563 -28.06 18.09 40.79
N ARG A 564 -28.43 19.38 40.94
CA ARG A 564 -27.48 20.36 41.50
C ARG A 564 -27.20 20.02 42.97
N ARG A 565 -25.97 20.32 43.43
CA ARG A 565 -25.66 20.31 44.88
C ARG A 565 -26.53 21.28 45.64
#